data_fc3b4ff2262a251bd77a1808ee8b4209
#
_entry.id   fc3b4ff2262a251bd77a1808ee8b4209
#
_cell.length_a   1.000
_cell.length_b   1.000
_cell.length_c   1.000
_cell.angle_alpha   90.00
_cell.angle_beta   90.00
_cell.angle_gamma   90.00
#
_symmetry.space_group_name_H-M   'P 1'
#
loop_
_entity.id
_entity.type
_entity.pdbx_description
1 polymer ?
#
loop_
_entity_poly.entity_id
_entity_poly.type
_entity_poly.pdbx_seq_one_letter_code
_entity_poly.pdbx_strand_id
1 'polypeptide(L)'
;MIARFALALLCACTLSAKDYHVYYLGGQSNMDGFGYTKDLPSDLDKPVKGVWIFHGNMAPDGVPVDGHGVWAELQPGHGTGFKSDGKTNEYSNRFGVELTFATRMKQLHPDRNIALIKYSRGGTSIDERAARFFGSWEPDFTGGPREASGINQYDHFLATLRYAFGQSDIDGDGEADRLIPAGIIWMQGESDAAATAEIAEAYEHNLKRLMDLIRAALRQDDLPIAIGRISDSGRDKRDGKMWNHGAIVRAAQQAFVDSDVAAAIVTSTDSYGYSDPAHYDSAGYVDFGKKFAEALVTLE
;
A
#
# COMPACT_ATOMS: atom_id res chain seq x y z
N MET A 1 61.83 -33.12 -11.23
CA MET A 1 60.35 -32.91 -11.32
C MET A 1 59.93 -32.03 -10.17
N ILE A 2 59.64 -30.77 -10.45
CA ILE A 2 59.19 -29.79 -9.42
C ILE A 2 57.67 -29.68 -9.55
N ALA A 3 56.94 -30.21 -8.58
CA ALA A 3 55.49 -30.11 -8.53
C ALA A 3 55.10 -28.68 -8.14
N ARG A 4 54.43 -27.95 -9.02
CA ARG A 4 53.79 -26.65 -8.73
C ARG A 4 52.42 -26.91 -8.08
N PHE A 5 52.32 -26.62 -6.80
CA PHE A 5 51.00 -26.53 -6.12
C PHE A 5 50.36 -25.20 -6.51
N ALA A 6 49.30 -25.24 -7.24
CA ALA A 6 48.44 -24.06 -7.46
C ALA A 6 47.52 -23.91 -6.25
N LEU A 7 47.75 -22.88 -5.46
CA LEU A 7 46.86 -22.46 -4.36
C LEU A 7 45.66 -21.78 -4.98
N ALA A 8 44.52 -22.45 -5.05
CA ALA A 8 43.26 -21.82 -5.42
C ALA A 8 42.77 -20.95 -4.25
N LEU A 9 42.83 -19.63 -4.43
CA LEU A 9 42.24 -18.67 -3.50
C LEU A 9 40.72 -18.74 -3.68
N LEU A 10 40.00 -19.46 -2.80
CA LEU A 10 38.56 -19.33 -2.68
C LEU A 10 38.29 -17.95 -2.10
N CYS A 11 37.82 -17.03 -2.93
CA CYS A 11 37.21 -15.79 -2.50
C CYS A 11 35.85 -16.17 -1.88
N ALA A 12 35.82 -16.38 -0.56
CA ALA A 12 34.56 -16.49 0.16
C ALA A 12 33.91 -15.10 0.12
N CYS A 13 32.97 -14.88 -0.79
CA CYS A 13 32.03 -13.78 -0.65
C CYS A 13 31.29 -14.01 0.68
N THR A 14 31.61 -13.25 1.70
CA THR A 14 30.77 -13.18 2.89
C THR A 14 29.46 -12.55 2.48
N LEU A 15 28.44 -13.36 2.25
CA LEU A 15 27.06 -12.91 2.20
C LEU A 15 26.78 -12.26 3.56
N SER A 16 26.26 -11.06 3.56
CA SER A 16 25.97 -10.29 4.77
C SER A 16 24.49 -9.96 4.75
N ALA A 17 23.84 -10.16 5.91
CA ALA A 17 22.47 -9.69 6.13
C ALA A 17 22.32 -8.24 5.66
N LYS A 18 21.25 -7.98 4.88
CA LYS A 18 20.96 -6.66 4.36
C LYS A 18 19.88 -5.98 5.20
N ASP A 19 19.98 -4.66 5.30
CA ASP A 19 18.93 -3.84 5.87
C ASP A 19 17.99 -3.41 4.75
N TYR A 20 16.71 -3.74 4.87
CA TYR A 20 15.66 -3.28 3.96
C TYR A 20 14.75 -2.27 4.65
N HIS A 21 14.65 -1.07 4.09
CA HIS A 21 13.68 -0.07 4.49
C HIS A 21 12.30 -0.44 3.94
N VAL A 22 11.38 -0.77 4.86
CA VAL A 22 10.07 -1.32 4.52
C VAL A 22 9.03 -0.22 4.55
N TYR A 23 8.30 -0.06 3.45
CA TYR A 23 7.17 0.86 3.33
C TYR A 23 5.87 0.07 3.25
N TYR A 24 4.90 0.42 4.10
CA TYR A 24 3.57 -0.17 4.07
C TYR A 24 2.65 0.63 3.14
N LEU A 25 1.95 -0.07 2.26
CA LEU A 25 0.99 0.47 1.31
C LEU A 25 -0.40 -0.05 1.67
N GLY A 26 -1.28 0.84 2.18
CA GLY A 26 -2.61 0.47 2.63
C GLY A 26 -3.71 1.42 2.15
N GLY A 27 -4.94 0.93 2.17
CA GLY A 27 -6.10 1.72 1.77
C GLY A 27 -7.16 0.96 0.99
N GLN A 28 -7.82 1.65 0.06
CA GLN A 28 -8.86 1.05 -0.77
C GLN A 28 -8.48 0.99 -2.27
N SER A 29 -9.44 1.02 -3.18
CA SER A 29 -9.23 0.73 -4.61
C SER A 29 -8.19 1.62 -5.30
N ASN A 30 -8.07 2.88 -4.93
CA ASN A 30 -7.03 3.76 -5.46
C ASN A 30 -5.64 3.49 -4.84
N MET A 31 -5.53 2.66 -3.80
CA MET A 31 -4.29 2.03 -3.37
C MET A 31 -4.10 0.66 -4.04
N ASP A 32 -5.18 -0.16 -4.21
CA ASP A 32 -5.08 -1.40 -4.99
C ASP A 32 -4.43 -1.14 -6.35
N GLY A 33 -4.89 -0.12 -7.04
CA GLY A 33 -4.40 0.29 -8.34
C GLY A 33 -5.24 -0.24 -9.51
N PHE A 34 -5.77 0.71 -10.28
CA PHE A 34 -6.61 0.46 -11.44
C PHE A 34 -5.96 0.91 -12.75
N GLY A 35 -4.69 1.33 -12.71
CA GLY A 35 -3.90 1.62 -13.90
C GLY A 35 -3.72 0.36 -14.77
N TYR A 36 -3.79 0.47 -16.08
CA TYR A 36 -3.56 -0.65 -16.98
C TYR A 36 -2.07 -0.81 -17.30
N THR A 37 -1.53 -2.02 -17.15
CA THR A 37 -0.10 -2.29 -17.44
C THR A 37 0.26 -1.97 -18.90
N LYS A 38 -0.66 -2.15 -19.84
CA LYS A 38 -0.48 -1.79 -21.25
C LYS A 38 -0.24 -0.29 -21.52
N ASP A 39 -0.60 0.57 -20.55
CA ASP A 39 -0.44 2.02 -20.65
C ASP A 39 0.84 2.51 -19.96
N LEU A 40 1.62 1.59 -19.38
CA LEU A 40 2.90 1.94 -18.75
C LEU A 40 3.92 2.42 -19.81
N PRO A 41 4.67 3.47 -19.49
CA PRO A 41 5.90 3.77 -20.23
C PRO A 41 6.85 2.56 -20.24
N SER A 42 7.55 2.33 -21.33
CA SER A 42 8.41 1.16 -21.53
C SER A 42 9.54 1.01 -20.49
N ASP A 43 9.94 2.08 -19.85
CA ASP A 43 10.92 2.08 -18.76
C ASP A 43 10.32 1.64 -17.42
N LEU A 44 8.99 1.64 -17.28
CA LEU A 44 8.25 1.17 -16.10
C LEU A 44 7.59 -0.20 -16.33
N ASP A 45 7.43 -0.66 -17.56
CA ASP A 45 6.85 -1.98 -17.88
C ASP A 45 7.90 -3.10 -17.75
N LYS A 46 8.50 -3.19 -16.58
CA LYS A 46 9.53 -4.17 -16.25
C LYS A 46 9.74 -4.26 -14.73
N PRO A 47 10.41 -5.32 -14.23
CA PRO A 47 10.79 -5.41 -12.83
C PRO A 47 11.66 -4.22 -12.36
N VAL A 48 11.40 -3.74 -11.15
CA VAL A 48 12.21 -2.72 -10.47
C VAL A 48 13.33 -3.44 -9.71
N LYS A 49 14.44 -3.63 -10.40
CA LYS A 49 15.56 -4.42 -9.91
C LYS A 49 16.01 -4.05 -8.49
N GLY A 50 16.06 -5.07 -7.62
CA GLY A 50 16.50 -4.94 -6.23
C GLY A 50 15.51 -4.21 -5.34
N VAL A 51 14.23 -4.15 -5.73
CA VAL A 51 13.11 -3.77 -4.86
C VAL A 51 12.20 -4.97 -4.68
N TRP A 52 11.87 -5.27 -3.45
CA TRP A 52 11.05 -6.43 -3.11
C TRP A 52 9.67 -5.99 -2.63
N ILE A 53 8.66 -6.80 -2.93
CA ILE A 53 7.29 -6.58 -2.49
C ILE A 53 6.69 -7.85 -1.91
N PHE A 54 6.06 -7.73 -0.75
CA PHE A 54 5.14 -8.70 -0.19
C PHE A 54 3.72 -8.17 -0.36
N HIS A 55 2.93 -8.80 -1.22
CA HIS A 55 1.54 -8.41 -1.42
C HIS A 55 0.61 -9.45 -0.80
N GLY A 56 -0.06 -9.06 0.29
CA GLY A 56 -0.94 -9.93 1.06
C GLY A 56 -2.23 -10.25 0.34
N ASN A 57 -2.60 -11.52 0.35
CA ASN A 57 -3.87 -11.98 -0.21
C ASN A 57 -5.04 -11.66 0.73
N MET A 58 -6.24 -11.60 0.18
CA MET A 58 -7.46 -11.24 0.88
C MET A 58 -8.38 -12.45 1.05
N ALA A 59 -9.07 -12.52 2.19
CA ALA A 59 -10.14 -13.49 2.42
C ALA A 59 -11.28 -12.85 3.21
N PRO A 60 -12.55 -13.34 3.10
CA PRO A 60 -13.64 -12.91 3.95
C PRO A 60 -13.43 -13.31 5.42
N ASP A 61 -13.97 -12.54 6.36
CA ASP A 61 -14.09 -12.95 7.75
C ASP A 61 -14.94 -14.23 7.89
N GLY A 62 -14.71 -14.99 8.94
CA GLY A 62 -15.39 -16.27 9.16
C GLY A 62 -14.75 -17.46 8.45
N VAL A 63 -13.76 -17.21 7.61
CA VAL A 63 -12.78 -18.21 7.13
C VAL A 63 -11.43 -17.93 7.78
N PRO A 64 -10.48 -18.85 7.75
CA PRO A 64 -9.14 -18.55 8.23
C PRO A 64 -8.61 -17.28 7.54
N VAL A 65 -8.17 -16.30 8.36
CA VAL A 65 -7.59 -15.07 7.85
C VAL A 65 -6.41 -15.43 6.96
N ASP A 66 -6.42 -14.94 5.72
CA ASP A 66 -5.38 -15.23 4.75
C ASP A 66 -4.19 -14.27 4.93
N GLY A 67 -4.12 -13.19 4.19
CA GLY A 67 -2.96 -12.27 4.22
C GLY A 67 -1.67 -12.91 3.70
N HIS A 68 -1.72 -14.15 3.22
CA HIS A 68 -0.58 -14.83 2.63
C HIS A 68 -0.07 -14.07 1.41
N GLY A 69 1.24 -14.07 1.27
CA GLY A 69 1.96 -13.55 0.13
C GLY A 69 3.32 -14.21 0.06
N VAL A 70 4.08 -13.83 -0.94
CA VAL A 70 5.48 -14.24 -1.10
C VAL A 70 6.29 -13.02 -1.48
N TRP A 71 7.48 -12.86 -0.89
CA TRP A 71 8.42 -11.85 -1.32
C TRP A 71 8.84 -12.12 -2.76
N ALA A 72 8.70 -11.12 -3.61
CA ALA A 72 9.08 -11.17 -5.02
C ALA A 72 9.67 -9.83 -5.45
N GLU A 73 10.52 -9.84 -6.47
CA GLU A 73 10.99 -8.58 -7.06
C GLU A 73 9.80 -7.80 -7.62
N LEU A 74 9.70 -6.52 -7.28
CA LEU A 74 8.60 -5.66 -7.69
C LEU A 74 8.51 -5.56 -9.21
N GLN A 75 7.35 -5.84 -9.78
CA GLN A 75 7.07 -5.72 -11.20
C GLN A 75 5.64 -5.23 -11.46
N PRO A 76 5.26 -4.86 -12.70
CA PRO A 76 3.87 -4.58 -13.02
C PRO A 76 2.95 -5.75 -12.69
N GLY A 77 1.68 -5.44 -12.33
CA GLY A 77 0.68 -6.47 -12.07
C GLY A 77 0.24 -6.60 -10.61
N HIS A 78 0.71 -5.74 -9.73
CA HIS A 78 0.28 -5.69 -8.33
C HIS A 78 -0.97 -4.82 -8.09
N GLY A 79 -1.72 -4.49 -9.13
CA GLY A 79 -3.00 -3.79 -9.04
C GLY A 79 -4.17 -4.74 -8.78
N THR A 80 -5.39 -4.20 -8.88
CA THR A 80 -6.63 -4.97 -8.68
C THR A 80 -6.63 -6.25 -9.52
N GLY A 81 -7.08 -7.34 -8.92
CA GLY A 81 -7.04 -8.68 -9.54
C GLY A 81 -5.76 -9.47 -9.27
N PHE A 82 -4.75 -8.89 -8.62
CA PHE A 82 -3.61 -9.64 -8.08
C PHE A 82 -4.09 -10.68 -7.06
N LYS A 83 -3.43 -11.85 -7.06
CA LYS A 83 -3.65 -12.92 -6.08
C LYS A 83 -2.32 -13.57 -5.68
N SER A 84 -2.30 -14.16 -4.50
CA SER A 84 -1.21 -15.01 -4.03
C SER A 84 -1.78 -16.18 -3.25
N ASP A 85 -1.16 -17.35 -3.39
CA ASP A 85 -1.46 -18.53 -2.58
C ASP A 85 -0.42 -18.77 -1.47
N GLY A 86 0.46 -17.77 -1.25
CA GLY A 86 1.57 -17.86 -0.30
C GLY A 86 2.78 -18.64 -0.80
N LYS A 87 2.74 -19.12 -2.07
CA LYS A 87 3.85 -19.81 -2.75
C LYS A 87 4.17 -19.17 -4.10
N THR A 88 3.13 -18.73 -4.79
CA THR A 88 3.20 -18.12 -6.12
C THR A 88 2.30 -16.91 -6.20
N ASN A 89 2.70 -15.91 -6.99
CA ASN A 89 1.93 -14.73 -7.29
C ASN A 89 1.28 -14.84 -8.68
N GLU A 90 0.00 -14.52 -8.77
CA GLU A 90 -0.73 -14.28 -10.03
C GLU A 90 -0.80 -12.76 -10.27
N TYR A 91 -0.01 -12.28 -11.22
CA TYR A 91 -0.01 -10.86 -11.59
C TYR A 91 -1.23 -10.52 -12.46
N SER A 92 -1.82 -9.37 -12.19
CA SER A 92 -2.95 -8.86 -12.97
C SER A 92 -2.47 -7.99 -14.15
N ASN A 93 -3.40 -7.52 -14.97
CA ASN A 93 -3.13 -6.51 -15.99
C ASN A 93 -3.27 -5.08 -15.45
N ARG A 94 -3.15 -4.91 -14.11
CA ARG A 94 -3.31 -3.65 -13.41
C ARG A 94 -2.10 -3.34 -12.55
N PHE A 95 -1.88 -2.07 -12.32
CA PHE A 95 -0.86 -1.56 -11.39
C PHE A 95 -1.40 -0.40 -10.56
N GLY A 96 -0.75 -0.12 -9.45
CA GLY A 96 -1.03 1.02 -8.58
C GLY A 96 0.19 1.91 -8.41
N VAL A 97 0.28 2.54 -7.24
CA VAL A 97 1.35 3.50 -6.91
C VAL A 97 2.70 2.83 -6.64
N GLU A 98 2.73 1.53 -6.36
CA GLU A 98 3.91 0.78 -5.89
C GLU A 98 5.11 0.90 -6.81
N LEU A 99 4.91 0.82 -8.14
CA LEU A 99 6.00 0.85 -9.12
C LEU A 99 6.79 2.16 -9.09
N THR A 100 6.08 3.27 -9.19
CA THR A 100 6.70 4.60 -9.29
C THR A 100 7.09 5.14 -7.93
N PHE A 101 6.41 4.74 -6.85
CA PHE A 101 6.84 4.98 -5.49
C PHE A 101 8.22 4.37 -5.23
N ALA A 102 8.38 3.07 -5.46
CA ALA A 102 9.65 2.39 -5.24
C ALA A 102 10.78 2.92 -6.15
N THR A 103 10.47 3.14 -7.43
CA THR A 103 11.44 3.71 -8.38
C THR A 103 11.92 5.08 -7.92
N ARG A 104 10.99 5.93 -7.44
CA ARG A 104 11.32 7.27 -6.96
C ARG A 104 12.10 7.23 -5.64
N MET A 105 11.73 6.35 -4.70
CA MET A 105 12.48 6.14 -3.46
C MET A 105 13.92 5.70 -3.73
N LYS A 106 14.15 4.79 -4.67
CA LYS A 106 15.52 4.42 -5.07
C LYS A 106 16.33 5.57 -5.66
N GLN A 107 15.67 6.48 -6.38
CA GLN A 107 16.34 7.68 -6.89
C GLN A 107 16.72 8.67 -5.78
N LEU A 108 15.84 8.81 -4.78
CA LEU A 108 16.06 9.72 -3.64
C LEU A 108 17.05 9.14 -2.63
N HIS A 109 17.10 7.82 -2.49
CA HIS A 109 17.96 7.08 -1.58
C HIS A 109 18.68 5.92 -2.31
N PRO A 110 19.68 6.21 -3.16
CA PRO A 110 20.33 5.21 -4.00
C PRO A 110 21.04 4.10 -3.20
N ASP A 111 21.44 4.40 -1.98
CA ASP A 111 22.15 3.46 -1.09
C ASP A 111 21.21 2.62 -0.18
N ARG A 112 19.89 2.88 -0.20
CA ARG A 112 18.93 2.11 0.59
C ARG A 112 18.40 0.91 -0.18
N ASN A 113 18.37 -0.27 0.45
CA ASN A 113 17.54 -1.36 -0.04
C ASN A 113 16.08 -1.09 0.36
N ILE A 114 15.18 -1.27 -0.59
CA ILE A 114 13.77 -0.93 -0.44
C ILE A 114 12.93 -2.18 -0.54
N ALA A 115 12.02 -2.34 0.40
CA ALA A 115 10.99 -3.37 0.38
C ALA A 115 9.61 -2.74 0.63
N LEU A 116 8.59 -3.33 0.03
CA LEU A 116 7.20 -2.91 0.15
C LEU A 116 6.38 -4.02 0.80
N ILE A 117 5.48 -3.66 1.70
CA ILE A 117 4.40 -4.55 2.14
C ILE A 117 3.10 -3.89 1.70
N LYS A 118 2.33 -4.56 0.85
CA LYS A 118 1.07 -4.05 0.34
C LYS A 118 -0.09 -4.90 0.83
N TYR A 119 -1.06 -4.26 1.45
CA TYR A 119 -2.39 -4.81 1.67
C TYR A 119 -3.41 -3.69 1.54
N SER A 120 -4.33 -3.82 0.62
CA SER A 120 -5.39 -2.86 0.32
C SER A 120 -6.63 -3.60 -0.18
N ARG A 121 -7.80 -2.97 -0.08
CA ARG A 121 -9.05 -3.57 -0.55
C ARG A 121 -10.01 -2.51 -1.05
N GLY A 122 -10.38 -2.60 -2.32
CA GLY A 122 -11.35 -1.70 -2.94
C GLY A 122 -12.71 -1.72 -2.24
N GLY A 123 -13.34 -0.54 -2.14
CA GLY A 123 -14.69 -0.39 -1.59
C GLY A 123 -14.81 -0.50 -0.08
N THR A 124 -13.70 -0.40 0.66
CA THR A 124 -13.68 -0.50 2.13
C THR A 124 -13.73 0.86 2.80
N SER A 125 -14.26 0.90 4.03
CA SER A 125 -14.35 2.08 4.88
C SER A 125 -13.45 1.96 6.11
N ILE A 126 -13.20 3.07 6.80
CA ILE A 126 -12.59 3.05 8.14
C ILE A 126 -13.65 3.17 9.24
N ASP A 127 -14.87 3.57 8.91
CA ASP A 127 -16.03 3.52 9.79
C ASP A 127 -16.85 2.28 9.49
N GLU A 128 -17.15 1.45 10.50
CA GLU A 128 -17.91 0.22 10.34
C GLU A 128 -19.33 0.46 9.79
N ARG A 129 -19.94 1.62 10.10
CA ARG A 129 -21.26 2.01 9.62
C ARG A 129 -21.31 2.26 8.10
N ALA A 130 -20.17 2.55 7.48
CA ALA A 130 -20.01 2.67 6.05
C ALA A 130 -19.60 1.34 5.37
N ALA A 131 -19.36 0.29 6.14
CA ALA A 131 -19.01 -1.01 5.60
C ALA A 131 -20.08 -1.52 4.61
N ARG A 132 -19.59 -1.99 3.46
CA ARG A 132 -20.42 -2.60 2.42
C ARG A 132 -19.94 -4.04 2.20
N PHE A 133 -20.04 -4.55 0.98
CA PHE A 133 -19.67 -5.92 0.60
C PHE A 133 -18.20 -6.28 0.89
N PHE A 134 -17.33 -5.28 1.06
CA PHE A 134 -15.89 -5.48 1.21
C PHE A 134 -15.38 -5.17 2.62
N GLY A 135 -16.27 -4.79 3.54
CA GLY A 135 -15.98 -4.65 4.96
C GLY A 135 -15.34 -3.32 5.35
N SER A 136 -14.63 -3.35 6.47
CA SER A 136 -14.09 -2.17 7.14
C SER A 136 -12.68 -2.42 7.69
N TRP A 137 -11.94 -1.32 7.87
CA TRP A 137 -10.66 -1.28 8.57
C TRP A 137 -10.82 -1.08 10.09
N GLU A 138 -12.07 -1.02 10.59
CA GLU A 138 -12.33 -0.98 12.04
C GLU A 138 -11.84 -2.29 12.67
N PRO A 139 -10.91 -2.25 13.66
CA PRO A 139 -10.32 -3.47 14.24
C PRO A 139 -11.32 -4.41 14.90
N ASP A 140 -12.40 -3.88 15.46
CA ASP A 140 -13.45 -4.66 16.11
C ASP A 140 -14.57 -5.06 15.16
N PHE A 141 -14.42 -4.86 13.85
CA PHE A 141 -15.44 -5.15 12.86
C PHE A 141 -15.71 -6.65 12.76
N THR A 142 -16.93 -7.05 13.07
CA THR A 142 -17.37 -8.46 13.04
C THR A 142 -18.45 -8.73 11.99
N GLY A 143 -18.82 -7.75 11.21
CA GLY A 143 -19.83 -7.85 10.16
C GLY A 143 -20.67 -6.59 10.04
N GLY A 144 -21.01 -6.22 8.85
CA GLY A 144 -21.84 -5.06 8.56
C GLY A 144 -23.33 -5.38 8.50
N PRO A 145 -24.17 -4.38 8.27
CA PRO A 145 -25.62 -4.52 8.22
C PRO A 145 -26.13 -5.25 6.96
N ARG A 146 -25.25 -5.70 6.08
CA ARG A 146 -25.58 -6.35 4.80
C ARG A 146 -24.92 -7.71 4.69
N GLU A 147 -25.58 -8.62 3.98
CA GLU A 147 -24.98 -9.88 3.55
C GLU A 147 -23.63 -9.61 2.85
N ALA A 148 -22.67 -10.45 3.06
CA ALA A 148 -21.30 -10.35 2.52
C ALA A 148 -20.42 -9.20 3.04
N SER A 149 -20.74 -8.60 4.18
CA SER A 149 -19.92 -7.54 4.78
C SER A 149 -19.05 -8.00 5.97
N GLY A 150 -18.88 -9.29 6.13
CA GLY A 150 -18.08 -9.89 7.20
C GLY A 150 -16.59 -9.93 6.89
N ILE A 151 -15.98 -8.81 6.47
CA ILE A 151 -14.55 -8.74 6.15
C ILE A 151 -13.91 -7.68 7.04
N ASN A 152 -13.05 -8.13 7.96
CA ASN A 152 -12.22 -7.26 8.76
C ASN A 152 -10.87 -7.04 8.05
N GLN A 153 -10.66 -5.85 7.51
CA GLN A 153 -9.46 -5.52 6.74
C GLN A 153 -8.22 -5.34 7.63
N TYR A 154 -8.43 -4.93 8.88
CA TYR A 154 -7.34 -4.78 9.83
C TYR A 154 -6.75 -6.15 10.24
N ASP A 155 -7.58 -7.18 10.40
CA ASP A 155 -7.11 -8.55 10.66
C ASP A 155 -6.25 -9.08 9.50
N HIS A 156 -6.66 -8.83 8.26
CA HIS A 156 -5.89 -9.23 7.08
C HIS A 156 -4.58 -8.45 6.95
N PHE A 157 -4.58 -7.17 7.31
CA PHE A 157 -3.36 -6.37 7.40
C PHE A 157 -2.39 -6.96 8.45
N LEU A 158 -2.86 -7.29 9.65
CA LEU A 158 -2.02 -7.91 10.69
C LEU A 158 -1.47 -9.27 10.25
N ALA A 159 -2.29 -10.07 9.56
CA ALA A 159 -1.84 -11.34 9.00
C ALA A 159 -0.78 -11.13 7.92
N THR A 160 -0.96 -10.16 7.03
CA THR A 160 0.03 -9.80 6.00
C THR A 160 1.36 -9.40 6.63
N LEU A 161 1.35 -8.54 7.65
CA LEU A 161 2.58 -8.17 8.37
C LEU A 161 3.25 -9.39 9.01
N ARG A 162 2.46 -10.25 9.68
CA ARG A 162 3.00 -11.46 10.32
C ARG A 162 3.70 -12.37 9.31
N TYR A 163 3.11 -12.58 8.15
CA TYR A 163 3.71 -13.40 7.12
C TYR A 163 4.93 -12.74 6.46
N ALA A 164 4.86 -11.44 6.20
CA ALA A 164 5.97 -10.70 5.61
C ALA A 164 7.21 -10.69 6.53
N PHE A 165 7.02 -10.33 7.80
CA PHE A 165 8.11 -10.29 8.78
C PHE A 165 8.56 -11.69 9.26
N GLY A 166 7.75 -12.72 9.01
CA GLY A 166 8.11 -14.11 9.28
C GLY A 166 9.05 -14.74 8.25
N GLN A 167 9.22 -14.10 7.09
CA GLN A 167 10.13 -14.52 6.02
C GLN A 167 11.32 -13.57 6.02
N SER A 168 12.44 -14.00 6.59
CA SER A 168 13.59 -13.11 6.81
C SER A 168 14.54 -13.01 5.61
N ASP A 169 14.67 -14.04 4.81
CA ASP A 169 15.43 -14.02 3.54
C ASP A 169 14.49 -13.58 2.42
N ILE A 170 14.46 -12.25 2.12
CA ILE A 170 13.47 -11.72 1.18
C ILE A 170 13.96 -11.69 -0.27
N ASP A 171 15.26 -11.76 -0.47
CA ASP A 171 15.87 -11.74 -1.81
C ASP A 171 16.45 -13.10 -2.25
N GLY A 172 16.34 -14.13 -1.40
CA GLY A 172 16.67 -15.49 -1.73
C GLY A 172 18.16 -15.79 -1.78
N ASP A 173 18.99 -14.98 -1.13
CA ASP A 173 20.44 -15.17 -1.10
C ASP A 173 20.91 -16.16 -0.01
N GLY A 174 20.01 -16.62 0.86
CA GLY A 174 20.25 -17.58 1.93
C GLY A 174 20.60 -16.95 3.27
N GLU A 175 20.71 -15.63 3.35
CA GLU A 175 20.99 -14.89 4.59
C GLU A 175 19.71 -14.23 5.12
N ALA A 176 19.62 -14.08 6.43
CA ALA A 176 18.48 -13.40 7.03
C ALA A 176 18.63 -11.88 6.96
N ASP A 177 17.69 -11.22 6.31
CA ASP A 177 17.64 -9.77 6.19
C ASP A 177 16.99 -9.11 7.39
N ARG A 178 17.30 -7.83 7.61
CA ARG A 178 16.64 -7.01 8.61
C ARG A 178 15.64 -6.08 7.96
N LEU A 179 14.36 -6.26 8.31
CA LEU A 179 13.26 -5.42 7.82
C LEU A 179 13.03 -4.26 8.78
N ILE A 180 13.26 -3.03 8.32
CA ILE A 180 13.19 -1.80 9.11
C ILE A 180 11.99 -0.99 8.61
N PRO A 181 10.89 -0.85 9.37
CA PRO A 181 9.79 0.04 9.00
C PRO A 181 10.30 1.46 8.72
N ALA A 182 9.90 2.04 7.59
CA ALA A 182 10.42 3.31 7.11
C ALA A 182 9.32 4.31 6.70
N GLY A 183 8.07 3.86 6.52
CA GLY A 183 6.97 4.76 6.23
C GLY A 183 5.68 4.04 5.88
N ILE A 184 4.59 4.79 5.90
CA ILE A 184 3.24 4.36 5.53
C ILE A 184 2.78 5.26 4.38
N ILE A 185 2.24 4.68 3.32
CA ILE A 185 1.45 5.40 2.34
C ILE A 185 0.01 4.88 2.36
N TRP A 186 -0.93 5.81 2.47
CA TRP A 186 -2.33 5.50 2.69
C TRP A 186 -3.23 6.23 1.69
N MET A 187 -4.09 5.47 1.00
CA MET A 187 -5.09 6.03 0.08
C MET A 187 -6.45 5.39 0.32
N GLN A 188 -7.32 6.13 0.99
CA GLN A 188 -8.67 5.69 1.34
C GLN A 188 -9.52 6.93 1.72
N GLY A 189 -10.83 6.81 1.74
CA GLY A 189 -11.77 7.84 2.18
C GLY A 189 -13.02 7.93 1.32
N GLU A 190 -12.99 7.39 0.11
CA GLU A 190 -14.10 7.47 -0.84
C GLU A 190 -15.35 6.72 -0.35
N SER A 191 -15.17 5.59 0.32
CA SER A 191 -16.29 4.82 0.87
C SER A 191 -16.99 5.55 2.01
N ASP A 192 -16.22 6.17 2.90
CA ASP A 192 -16.74 6.98 4.00
C ASP A 192 -17.40 8.27 3.48
N ALA A 193 -16.78 8.91 2.47
CA ALA A 193 -17.32 10.08 1.81
C ALA A 193 -18.62 9.82 1.03
N ALA A 194 -18.83 8.59 0.58
CA ALA A 194 -20.06 8.17 -0.10
C ALA A 194 -21.21 7.80 0.85
N ALA A 195 -20.97 7.70 2.16
CA ALA A 195 -21.94 7.24 3.14
C ALA A 195 -22.85 8.39 3.64
N THR A 196 -22.66 8.86 4.84
CA THR A 196 -23.43 9.97 5.43
C THR A 196 -22.51 11.09 5.90
N ALA A 197 -23.06 12.29 6.12
CA ALA A 197 -22.30 13.41 6.67
C ALA A 197 -21.68 13.07 8.02
N GLU A 198 -22.44 12.41 8.91
CA GLU A 198 -21.99 12.01 10.23
C GLU A 198 -20.77 11.07 10.18
N ILE A 199 -20.76 10.11 9.23
CA ILE A 199 -19.62 9.22 9.02
C ILE A 199 -18.42 9.99 8.49
N ALA A 200 -18.63 10.88 7.53
CA ALA A 200 -17.58 11.73 6.99
C ALA A 200 -16.98 12.67 8.05
N GLU A 201 -17.78 13.20 8.97
CA GLU A 201 -17.33 14.02 10.09
C GLU A 201 -16.50 13.25 11.12
N ALA A 202 -16.74 11.95 11.27
CA ALA A 202 -15.95 11.08 12.14
C ALA A 202 -14.59 10.66 11.52
N TYR A 203 -14.36 10.94 10.24
CA TYR A 203 -13.23 10.40 9.48
C TYR A 203 -11.87 10.77 10.06
N GLU A 204 -11.65 12.01 10.52
CA GLU A 204 -10.37 12.44 11.13
C GLU A 204 -10.02 11.58 12.34
N HIS A 205 -10.97 11.41 13.25
CA HIS A 205 -10.80 10.62 14.47
C HIS A 205 -10.51 9.15 14.13
N ASN A 206 -11.28 8.57 13.22
CA ASN A 206 -11.11 7.18 12.79
C ASN A 206 -9.77 6.97 12.06
N LEU A 207 -9.37 7.93 11.21
CA LEU A 207 -8.08 7.89 10.53
C LEU A 207 -6.92 7.94 11.51
N LYS A 208 -6.98 8.87 12.48
CA LYS A 208 -5.95 8.97 13.51
C LYS A 208 -5.81 7.66 14.29
N ARG A 209 -6.92 7.11 14.77
CA ARG A 209 -6.93 5.83 15.50
C ARG A 209 -6.32 4.71 14.66
N LEU A 210 -6.69 4.61 13.39
CA LEU A 210 -6.17 3.58 12.50
C LEU A 210 -4.67 3.74 12.24
N MET A 211 -4.19 4.95 12.01
CA MET A 211 -2.76 5.21 11.78
C MET A 211 -1.92 4.90 13.04
N ASP A 212 -2.41 5.27 14.23
CA ASP A 212 -1.77 4.92 15.50
C ASP A 212 -1.66 3.38 15.65
N LEU A 213 -2.71 2.64 15.29
CA LEU A 213 -2.71 1.16 15.34
C LEU A 213 -1.78 0.53 14.29
N ILE A 214 -1.68 1.08 13.09
CA ILE A 214 -0.73 0.63 12.07
C ILE A 214 0.71 0.89 12.52
N ARG A 215 0.99 2.06 13.09
CA ARG A 215 2.29 2.38 13.70
C ARG A 215 2.65 1.39 14.82
N ALA A 216 1.71 1.11 15.71
CA ALA A 216 1.89 0.14 16.79
C ALA A 216 2.18 -1.27 16.26
N ALA A 217 1.48 -1.72 15.22
CA ALA A 217 1.74 -3.00 14.57
C ALA A 217 3.14 -3.07 13.93
N LEU A 218 3.63 -1.94 13.40
CA LEU A 218 4.97 -1.78 12.85
C LEU A 218 6.03 -1.45 13.93
N ARG A 219 5.61 -1.30 15.20
CA ARG A 219 6.46 -1.04 16.38
C ARG A 219 7.29 0.25 16.28
N GLN A 220 6.72 1.28 15.69
CA GLN A 220 7.36 2.59 15.57
C GLN A 220 6.29 3.70 15.60
N ASP A 221 6.23 4.44 16.71
CA ASP A 221 5.16 5.39 17.02
C ASP A 221 5.19 6.67 16.16
N ASP A 222 6.37 7.05 15.67
CA ASP A 222 6.63 8.25 14.86
C ASP A 222 6.90 7.92 13.37
N LEU A 223 6.49 6.73 12.92
CA LEU A 223 6.71 6.31 11.54
C LEU A 223 6.06 7.30 10.56
N PRO A 224 6.81 7.84 9.58
CA PRO A 224 6.28 8.80 8.60
C PRO A 224 5.07 8.27 7.84
N ILE A 225 4.07 9.12 7.64
CA ILE A 225 2.84 8.78 6.91
C ILE A 225 2.61 9.77 5.77
N ALA A 226 2.37 9.27 4.57
CA ALA A 226 1.86 10.08 3.47
C ALA A 226 0.41 9.69 3.14
N ILE A 227 -0.50 10.63 3.24
CA ILE A 227 -1.93 10.47 2.95
C ILE A 227 -2.21 10.93 1.52
N GLY A 228 -2.81 10.07 0.71
CA GLY A 228 -3.40 10.47 -0.56
C GLY A 228 -4.74 11.15 -0.34
N ARG A 229 -4.86 12.43 -0.71
CA ARG A 229 -6.14 13.14 -0.62
C ARG A 229 -7.13 12.59 -1.64
N ILE A 230 -8.33 12.19 -1.22
CA ILE A 230 -9.35 11.76 -2.17
C ILE A 230 -9.75 12.91 -3.09
N SER A 231 -10.15 12.58 -4.32
CA SER A 231 -10.75 13.55 -5.25
C SER A 231 -12.00 12.96 -5.89
N ASP A 232 -12.80 13.79 -6.54
CA ASP A 232 -14.07 13.41 -7.15
C ASP A 232 -14.01 13.61 -8.66
N SER A 233 -14.43 12.61 -9.42
CA SER A 233 -14.45 12.69 -10.88
C SER A 233 -15.53 13.61 -11.44
N GLY A 234 -16.53 13.96 -10.65
CA GLY A 234 -17.68 14.70 -11.12
C GLY A 234 -18.61 13.92 -12.07
N ARG A 235 -18.49 12.58 -12.12
CA ARG A 235 -19.16 11.76 -13.14
C ARG A 235 -20.45 11.06 -12.70
N ASP A 236 -20.94 11.33 -11.48
CA ASP A 236 -22.28 10.84 -11.12
C ASP A 236 -23.34 11.59 -11.92
N LYS A 237 -24.26 10.82 -12.54
CA LYS A 237 -25.27 11.36 -13.45
C LYS A 237 -26.39 12.12 -12.72
N ARG A 238 -26.53 11.96 -11.41
CA ARG A 238 -27.61 12.56 -10.61
C ARG A 238 -27.29 14.00 -10.21
N ASP A 239 -26.10 14.22 -9.69
CA ASP A 239 -25.71 15.52 -9.12
C ASP A 239 -24.26 15.93 -9.42
N GLY A 240 -23.54 15.12 -10.21
CA GLY A 240 -22.15 15.36 -10.56
C GLY A 240 -21.15 15.06 -9.45
N LYS A 241 -21.56 14.37 -8.36
CA LYS A 241 -20.68 14.02 -7.24
C LYS A 241 -20.65 12.52 -7.02
N MET A 242 -19.48 11.90 -7.18
CA MET A 242 -19.30 10.49 -6.81
C MET A 242 -19.32 10.33 -5.29
N TRP A 243 -18.77 11.31 -4.56
CA TRP A 243 -18.61 11.27 -3.12
C TRP A 243 -19.34 12.46 -2.50
N ASN A 244 -20.62 12.27 -2.08
CA ASN A 244 -21.48 13.37 -1.59
C ASN A 244 -20.87 14.17 -0.45
N HIS A 245 -20.06 13.52 0.39
CA HIS A 245 -19.38 14.12 1.54
C HIS A 245 -17.87 14.23 1.33
N GLY A 246 -17.40 14.20 0.08
CA GLY A 246 -15.98 14.26 -0.26
C GLY A 246 -15.26 15.48 0.31
N ALA A 247 -15.91 16.65 0.34
CA ALA A 247 -15.33 17.85 0.91
C ALA A 247 -15.03 17.72 2.42
N ILE A 248 -15.89 17.03 3.17
CA ILE A 248 -15.72 16.78 4.61
C ILE A 248 -14.52 15.85 4.84
N VAL A 249 -14.47 14.71 4.14
CA VAL A 249 -13.36 13.77 4.27
C VAL A 249 -12.03 14.38 3.84
N ARG A 250 -12.00 15.20 2.77
CA ARG A 250 -10.78 15.95 2.36
C ARG A 250 -10.28 16.90 3.43
N ALA A 251 -11.20 17.60 4.09
CA ALA A 251 -10.87 18.48 5.22
C ALA A 251 -10.35 17.66 6.42
N ALA A 252 -10.95 16.51 6.70
CA ALA A 252 -10.51 15.61 7.76
C ALA A 252 -9.12 15.01 7.48
N GLN A 253 -8.82 14.64 6.23
CA GLN A 253 -7.46 14.21 5.82
C GLN A 253 -6.43 15.32 6.05
N GLN A 254 -6.76 16.57 5.73
CA GLN A 254 -5.88 17.70 5.99
C GLN A 254 -5.71 17.95 7.50
N ALA A 255 -6.80 17.94 8.28
CA ALA A 255 -6.75 18.14 9.72
C ALA A 255 -5.91 17.07 10.44
N PHE A 256 -6.01 15.81 10.02
CA PHE A 256 -5.11 14.76 10.50
C PHE A 256 -3.64 15.10 10.26
N VAL A 257 -3.26 15.50 9.04
CA VAL A 257 -1.88 15.86 8.72
C VAL A 257 -1.41 17.09 9.48
N ASP A 258 -2.28 18.08 9.65
CA ASP A 258 -1.95 19.31 10.42
C ASP A 258 -1.72 19.00 11.91
N SER A 259 -2.29 17.91 12.43
CA SER A 259 -2.17 17.48 13.83
C SER A 259 -1.01 16.49 14.09
N ASP A 260 -0.40 15.93 13.05
CA ASP A 260 0.65 14.91 13.16
C ASP A 260 1.93 15.36 12.44
N VAL A 261 2.97 15.67 13.20
CA VAL A 261 4.24 16.19 12.68
C VAL A 261 4.99 15.21 11.77
N ALA A 262 4.65 13.92 11.85
CA ALA A 262 5.21 12.87 11.00
C ALA A 262 4.23 12.47 9.86
N ALA A 263 3.30 13.36 9.49
CA ALA A 263 2.38 13.13 8.39
C ALA A 263 2.48 14.20 7.30
N ALA A 264 2.27 13.80 6.05
CA ALA A 264 2.19 14.67 4.88
C ALA A 264 1.00 14.29 4.00
N ILE A 265 0.49 15.24 3.21
CA ILE A 265 -0.64 15.02 2.31
C ILE A 265 -0.22 15.19 0.84
N VAL A 266 -0.63 14.24 0.00
CA VAL A 266 -0.48 14.32 -1.46
C VAL A 266 -1.76 14.84 -2.06
N THR A 267 -1.70 16.01 -2.68
CA THR A 267 -2.87 16.74 -3.22
C THR A 267 -2.96 16.72 -4.74
N SER A 268 -1.96 16.15 -5.43
CA SER A 268 -1.93 16.06 -6.90
C SER A 268 -3.11 15.32 -7.51
N THR A 269 -3.80 14.48 -6.71
CA THR A 269 -5.03 13.79 -7.07
C THR A 269 -6.14 14.71 -7.59
N ASP A 270 -6.12 15.98 -7.23
CA ASP A 270 -7.09 16.98 -7.70
C ASP A 270 -7.03 17.23 -9.21
N SER A 271 -5.90 16.89 -9.83
CA SER A 271 -5.66 17.12 -11.26
C SER A 271 -5.63 15.83 -12.10
N TYR A 272 -5.84 14.65 -11.47
CA TYR A 272 -5.77 13.40 -12.19
C TYR A 272 -6.99 13.15 -13.08
N GLY A 273 -6.74 12.52 -14.23
CA GLY A 273 -7.78 11.92 -15.04
C GLY A 273 -8.34 10.65 -14.39
N TYR A 274 -9.46 10.19 -14.93
CA TYR A 274 -10.16 9.00 -14.42
C TYR A 274 -10.42 8.02 -15.56
N SER A 275 -10.12 6.73 -15.32
CA SER A 275 -10.44 5.65 -16.24
C SER A 275 -11.91 5.22 -16.17
N ASP A 276 -12.52 5.35 -15.00
CA ASP A 276 -13.94 5.14 -14.71
C ASP A 276 -14.42 6.18 -13.67
N PRO A 277 -15.69 6.19 -13.21
CA PRO A 277 -16.13 7.21 -12.27
C PRO A 277 -15.41 7.25 -10.93
N ALA A 278 -14.76 6.17 -10.48
CA ALA A 278 -14.18 6.04 -9.15
C ALA A 278 -12.64 5.97 -9.13
N HIS A 279 -12.01 5.62 -10.26
CA HIS A 279 -10.59 5.27 -10.27
C HIS A 279 -9.80 6.16 -11.23
N TYR A 280 -8.62 6.58 -10.78
CA TYR A 280 -7.69 7.36 -11.58
C TYR A 280 -7.28 6.62 -12.85
N ASP A 281 -6.84 7.36 -13.85
CA ASP A 281 -6.24 6.79 -15.04
C ASP A 281 -4.78 6.34 -14.80
N SER A 282 -4.22 5.64 -15.78
CA SER A 282 -2.87 5.10 -15.69
C SER A 282 -1.80 6.18 -15.47
N ALA A 283 -1.97 7.36 -16.07
CA ALA A 283 -1.04 8.48 -15.91
C ALA A 283 -1.10 9.04 -14.48
N GLY A 284 -2.30 9.11 -13.89
CA GLY A 284 -2.51 9.50 -12.50
C GLY A 284 -1.75 8.58 -11.55
N TYR A 285 -1.86 7.26 -11.70
CA TYR A 285 -1.11 6.32 -10.85
C TYR A 285 0.41 6.44 -11.00
N VAL A 286 0.91 6.69 -12.21
CA VAL A 286 2.34 6.91 -12.46
C VAL A 286 2.86 8.15 -11.72
N ASP A 287 2.10 9.24 -11.70
CA ASP A 287 2.48 10.44 -10.93
C ASP A 287 2.30 10.22 -9.42
N PHE A 288 1.20 9.59 -9.02
CA PHE A 288 0.82 9.44 -7.62
C PHE A 288 1.87 8.72 -6.78
N GLY A 289 2.45 7.63 -7.30
CA GLY A 289 3.53 6.93 -6.60
C GLY A 289 4.76 7.82 -6.40
N LYS A 290 5.14 8.63 -7.39
CA LYS A 290 6.23 9.61 -7.26
C LYS A 290 5.94 10.64 -6.18
N LYS A 291 4.71 11.16 -6.14
CA LYS A 291 4.26 12.16 -5.15
C LYS A 291 4.24 11.60 -3.74
N PHE A 292 3.85 10.34 -3.55
CA PHE A 292 3.98 9.69 -2.25
C PHE A 292 5.43 9.59 -1.77
N ALA A 293 6.35 9.22 -2.66
CA ALA A 293 7.77 9.16 -2.31
C ALA A 293 8.32 10.55 -1.93
N GLU A 294 7.99 11.57 -2.72
CA GLU A 294 8.40 12.95 -2.47
C GLU A 294 7.82 13.47 -1.14
N ALA A 295 6.57 13.15 -0.82
CA ALA A 295 5.94 13.55 0.44
C ALA A 295 6.61 12.88 1.65
N LEU A 296 6.90 11.58 1.61
CA LEU A 296 7.58 10.89 2.72
C LEU A 296 8.97 11.46 3.00
N VAL A 297 9.74 11.76 1.97
CA VAL A 297 11.09 12.31 2.14
C VAL A 297 11.09 13.70 2.80
N THR A 298 9.99 14.46 2.73
CA THR A 298 9.90 15.74 3.46
C THR A 298 9.79 15.57 4.97
N LEU A 299 9.52 14.35 5.45
CA LEU A 299 9.34 14.01 6.86
C LEU A 299 10.59 13.33 7.47
N GLU A 300 11.61 13.05 6.67
CA GLU A 300 12.92 12.53 7.11
C GLU A 300 13.84 13.68 7.56
#